data_201bee7c1b083f3b3143759c669b9072
#
_entry.id   201bee7c1b083f3b3143759c669b9072
#
_cell.length_a   1.000
_cell.length_b   1.000
_cell.length_c   1.000
_cell.angle_alpha   90.00
_cell.angle_beta   90.00
_cell.angle_gamma   90.00
#
_symmetry.space_group_name_H-M   'P 1'
#
loop_
_entity.id
_entity.type
_entity.pdbx_description
1 polymer ?
#
loop_
_entity_poly.entity_id
_entity_poly.type
_entity_poly.pdbx_seq_one_letter_code
_entity_poly.pdbx_strand_id
1 'polypeptide(L)'
;MNEPVRIPRSIVNQILHQAQQASDEEICGLIAGNSAGFTHCYPVANIAGDRRRLFEMDPKGLIDAMRAMRENREELKAIYHSH
;
A
#
# COMPACT_ATOMS: atom_id res chain seq x y z
N MET A 1 -18.33 18.82 -5.08
CA MET A 1 -18.75 17.69 -4.22
C MET A 1 -17.87 16.48 -4.51
N ASN A 2 -17.33 15.89 -3.47
CA ASN A 2 -16.45 14.73 -3.63
C ASN A 2 -17.24 13.45 -3.53
N GLU A 3 -17.08 12.59 -4.49
CA GLU A 3 -17.64 11.26 -4.41
C GLU A 3 -16.80 10.42 -3.45
N PRO A 4 -17.43 9.48 -2.72
CA PRO A 4 -16.67 8.56 -1.88
C PRO A 4 -15.67 7.75 -2.71
N VAL A 5 -14.47 7.63 -2.19
CA VAL A 5 -13.47 6.74 -2.81
C VAL A 5 -13.85 5.31 -2.50
N ARG A 6 -13.98 4.50 -3.56
CA ARG A 6 -14.32 3.09 -3.42
C ARG A 6 -13.09 2.24 -3.67
N ILE A 7 -12.66 1.55 -2.62
CA ILE A 7 -11.54 0.64 -2.72
C ILE A 7 -12.09 -0.77 -2.97
N PRO A 8 -11.67 -1.45 -4.04
CA PRO A 8 -12.13 -2.82 -4.30
C PRO A 8 -11.90 -3.74 -3.11
N ARG A 9 -12.84 -4.65 -2.88
CA ARG A 9 -12.75 -5.59 -1.78
C ARG A 9 -11.48 -6.43 -1.83
N SER A 10 -11.01 -6.78 -3.02
CA SER A 10 -9.77 -7.53 -3.19
C SER A 10 -8.56 -6.79 -2.60
N ILE A 11 -8.49 -5.48 -2.79
CA ILE A 11 -7.42 -4.66 -2.23
C ILE A 11 -7.57 -4.57 -0.70
N VAL A 12 -8.77 -4.33 -0.21
CA VAL A 12 -9.03 -4.30 1.23
C VAL A 12 -8.62 -5.63 1.87
N ASN A 13 -8.97 -6.75 1.25
CA ASN A 13 -8.62 -8.07 1.77
C ASN A 13 -7.10 -8.29 1.80
N GLN A 14 -6.37 -7.80 0.80
CA GLN A 14 -4.91 -7.89 0.79
C GLN A 14 -4.30 -7.10 1.94
N ILE A 15 -4.79 -5.89 2.20
CA ILE A 15 -4.31 -5.05 3.29
C ILE A 15 -4.62 -5.70 4.64
N LEU A 16 -5.82 -6.24 4.82
CA LEU A 16 -6.20 -6.93 6.05
C LEU A 16 -5.33 -8.15 6.28
N HIS A 17 -5.05 -8.92 5.24
CA HIS A 17 -4.19 -10.08 5.32
C HIS A 17 -2.77 -9.68 5.76
N GLN A 18 -2.23 -8.62 5.17
CA GLN A 18 -0.92 -8.09 5.56
C GLN A 18 -0.93 -7.68 7.04
N ALA A 19 -1.98 -6.99 7.49
CA ALA A 19 -2.11 -6.55 8.87
C ALA A 19 -2.16 -7.75 9.84
N GLN A 20 -2.85 -8.81 9.46
CA GLN A 20 -2.95 -10.02 10.29
C GLN A 20 -1.61 -10.72 10.45
N GLN A 21 -0.78 -10.71 9.40
CA GLN A 21 0.54 -11.32 9.45
C GLN A 21 1.53 -10.50 10.25
N ALA A 22 1.30 -9.21 10.40
CA ALA A 22 2.19 -8.30 11.13
C ALA A 22 1.45 -7.69 12.32
N SER A 23 0.87 -8.53 13.17
CA SER A 23 -0.07 -8.11 14.22
C SER A 23 0.48 -7.09 15.20
N ASP A 24 1.79 -7.08 15.44
CA ASP A 24 2.43 -6.18 16.41
C ASP A 24 3.16 -5.01 15.75
N GLU A 25 3.11 -4.90 14.44
CA GLU A 25 3.85 -3.88 13.71
C GLU A 25 2.91 -3.08 12.83
N GLU A 26 3.25 -1.81 12.60
CA GLU A 26 2.56 -1.03 11.60
C GLU A 26 2.93 -1.52 10.21
N ILE A 27 1.93 -1.69 9.38
CA ILE A 27 2.14 -2.04 7.98
C ILE A 27 2.06 -0.79 7.12
N CYS A 28 2.67 -0.84 5.95
CA CYS A 28 2.57 0.25 4.98
C CYS A 28 2.64 -0.32 3.57
N GLY A 29 2.23 0.51 2.63
CA GLY A 29 2.27 0.15 1.22
C GLY A 29 1.64 1.20 0.34
N LEU A 30 1.53 0.85 -0.93
CA LEU A 30 1.02 1.74 -1.96
C LEU A 30 -0.20 1.12 -2.61
N ILE A 31 -1.14 1.96 -3.00
CA ILE A 31 -2.28 1.54 -3.81
C ILE A 31 -2.15 2.23 -5.17
N ALA A 32 -2.14 1.43 -6.21
CA ALA A 32 -2.01 1.90 -7.57
C ALA A 32 -3.33 1.83 -8.30
N GLY A 33 -3.43 2.58 -9.36
CA GLY A 33 -4.62 2.56 -10.20
C GLY A 33 -4.40 3.26 -11.53
N ASN A 34 -5.48 3.36 -12.26
CA ASN A 34 -5.52 4.04 -13.54
C ASN A 34 -6.85 4.81 -13.64
N SER A 35 -7.19 5.29 -14.84
CA SER A 35 -8.43 6.04 -15.04
C SER A 35 -9.69 5.25 -14.70
N ALA A 36 -9.62 3.92 -14.69
CA ALA A 36 -10.76 3.06 -14.36
C ALA A 36 -10.91 2.81 -12.85
N GLY A 37 -9.91 3.18 -12.04
CA GLY A 37 -9.97 2.99 -10.60
C GLY A 37 -8.72 2.33 -10.03
N PHE A 38 -8.84 1.79 -8.82
CA PHE A 38 -7.74 1.12 -8.15
C PHE A 38 -7.53 -0.27 -8.74
N THR A 39 -6.28 -0.64 -8.97
CA THR A 39 -5.92 -1.90 -9.65
C THR A 39 -5.12 -2.85 -8.77
N HIS A 40 -4.15 -2.35 -8.02
CA HIS A 40 -3.24 -3.18 -7.25
C HIS A 40 -2.85 -2.56 -5.93
N CYS A 41 -2.53 -3.41 -4.98
CA CYS A 41 -1.92 -3.04 -3.71
C CYS A 41 -0.48 -3.56 -3.72
N TYR A 42 0.46 -2.69 -3.36
CA TYR A 42 1.88 -3.03 -3.29
C TYR A 42 2.36 -2.88 -1.84
N PRO A 43 2.39 -3.96 -1.06
CA PRO A 43 2.97 -3.90 0.27
C PRO A 43 4.45 -3.51 0.22
N VAL A 44 4.86 -2.66 1.16
CA VAL A 44 6.25 -2.25 1.28
C VAL A 44 6.71 -2.54 2.70
N ALA A 45 7.94 -3.04 2.84
CA ALA A 45 8.47 -3.36 4.16
C ALA A 45 8.58 -2.11 5.02
N ASN A 46 8.22 -2.25 6.29
CA ASN A 46 8.39 -1.21 7.29
C ASN A 46 9.74 -1.43 7.98
N ILE A 47 10.67 -0.51 7.76
CA ILE A 47 12.03 -0.58 8.30
C ILE A 47 12.26 0.39 9.46
N ALA A 48 11.20 0.96 10.02
CA ALA A 48 11.33 1.88 11.15
C ALA A 48 12.00 1.19 12.35
N GLY A 49 12.76 1.96 13.12
CA GLY A 49 13.39 1.45 14.32
C GLY A 49 12.39 0.94 15.36
N ASP A 50 11.23 1.58 15.43
CA ASP A 50 10.11 1.14 16.26
C ASP A 50 8.91 0.85 15.35
N ARG A 51 8.85 -0.36 14.82
CA ARG A 51 7.81 -0.74 13.87
C ARG A 51 6.42 -0.90 14.46
N ARG A 52 6.31 -0.87 15.77
CA ARG A 52 5.00 -0.94 16.46
C ARG A 52 4.28 0.40 16.46
N ARG A 53 5.02 1.50 16.40
CA ARG A 53 4.49 2.86 16.52
C ARG A 53 4.66 3.69 15.27
N LEU A 54 5.67 3.36 14.48
CA LEU A 54 6.08 4.16 13.33
C LEU A 54 6.13 3.30 12.09
N PHE A 55 6.07 3.95 10.95
CA PHE A 55 6.41 3.26 9.72
C PHE A 55 7.41 4.11 8.92
N GLU A 56 8.33 3.41 8.27
CA GLU A 56 9.26 4.00 7.33
C GLU A 56 9.39 3.01 6.19
N MET A 57 9.01 3.42 5.01
CA MET A 57 9.05 2.53 3.85
C MET A 57 10.47 2.21 3.45
N ASP A 58 10.75 0.93 3.24
CA ASP A 58 12.03 0.49 2.69
C ASP A 58 12.23 1.16 1.32
N PRO A 59 13.31 1.94 1.12
CA PRO A 59 13.54 2.64 -0.15
C PRO A 59 13.62 1.69 -1.34
N LYS A 60 14.22 0.53 -1.18
CA LYS A 60 14.28 -0.44 -2.26
C LYS A 60 12.91 -0.99 -2.60
N GLY A 61 12.13 -1.32 -1.57
CA GLY A 61 10.74 -1.79 -1.77
C GLY A 61 9.88 -0.74 -2.45
N LEU A 62 10.05 0.52 -2.07
CA LEU A 62 9.33 1.63 -2.70
C LEU A 62 9.68 1.76 -4.17
N ILE A 63 10.98 1.71 -4.50
CA ILE A 63 11.44 1.80 -5.90
C ILE A 63 10.93 0.62 -6.71
N ASP A 64 10.98 -0.59 -6.16
CA ASP A 64 10.47 -1.79 -6.84
C ASP A 64 8.98 -1.68 -7.12
N ALA A 65 8.20 -1.18 -6.16
CA ALA A 65 6.76 -0.97 -6.33
C ALA A 65 6.48 0.07 -7.42
N MET A 66 7.20 1.18 -7.41
CA MET A 66 7.03 2.23 -8.42
C MET A 66 7.39 1.73 -9.82
N ARG A 67 8.42 0.88 -9.91
CA ARG A 67 8.80 0.26 -11.19
C ARG A 67 7.69 -0.67 -11.70
N ALA A 68 7.13 -1.49 -10.81
CA ALA A 68 6.04 -2.39 -11.16
C ALA A 68 4.81 -1.60 -11.64
N MET A 69 4.49 -0.50 -10.98
CA MET A 69 3.40 0.38 -11.41
C MET A 69 3.64 0.90 -12.82
N ARG A 70 4.86 1.35 -13.11
CA ARG A 70 5.20 1.86 -14.44
C ARG A 70 5.05 0.77 -15.49
N GLU A 71 5.51 -0.43 -15.21
CA GLU A 71 5.40 -1.55 -16.15
C GLU A 71 3.94 -1.93 -16.40
N ASN A 72 3.09 -1.79 -15.39
CA ASN A 72 1.66 -2.07 -15.49
C ASN A 72 0.83 -0.87 -15.95
N ARG A 73 1.47 0.25 -16.29
CA ARG A 73 0.81 1.50 -16.69
C ARG A 73 -0.16 1.99 -15.63
N GLU A 74 0.27 1.92 -14.39
CA GLU A 74 -0.48 2.39 -13.24
C GLU A 74 0.13 3.66 -12.68
N GLU A 75 -0.67 4.38 -11.89
CA GLU A 75 -0.22 5.55 -11.16
C GLU A 75 -0.39 5.30 -9.67
N LEU A 76 0.43 5.94 -8.87
CA LEU A 76 0.24 5.94 -7.43
C LEU A 76 -1.03 6.71 -7.09
N LYS A 77 -1.97 6.07 -6.43
CA LYS A 77 -3.25 6.68 -6.03
C LYS A 77 -3.31 6.97 -4.54
N ALA A 78 -2.71 6.13 -3.71
CA ALA A 78 -2.76 6.29 -2.27
C ALA A 78 -1.60 5.58 -1.60
N ILE A 79 -1.29 6.04 -0.40
CA ILE A 79 -0.34 5.40 0.50
C ILE A 79 -1.16 4.95 1.71
N TYR A 80 -0.94 3.74 2.17
CA TYR A 80 -1.63 3.26 3.35
C TYR A 80 -0.65 2.86 4.45
N HIS A 81 -1.11 2.98 5.66
CA HIS A 81 -0.41 2.47 6.84
C HIS A 81 -1.44 2.17 7.93
N SER A 82 -1.10 1.26 8.80
CA SER A 82 -1.92 0.96 9.98
C SER A 82 -1.46 1.78 11.17
N HIS A 83 -2.33 1.90 12.13
CA HIS A 83 -2.03 2.48 13.43
C HIS A 83 -1.99 1.41 14.49
#